data_323e0bd85e5bc8fb377c56ffbf1b7164
#
_entry.id   323e0bd85e5bc8fb377c56ffbf1b7164
#
_cell.length_a   1.000
_cell.length_b   1.000
_cell.length_c   1.000
_cell.angle_alpha   90.00
_cell.angle_beta   90.00
_cell.angle_gamma   90.00
#
_symmetry.space_group_name_H-M   'P 1'
#
loop_
_entity.id
_entity.type
_entity.pdbx_description
1 polymer ?
#
loop_
_entity_poly.entity_id
_entity_poly.type
_entity_poly.pdbx_seq_one_letter_code
_entity_poly.pdbx_strand_id
1 'polypeptide(L)'
;MNSFVKAAFIAMASLVASIGPGTIPARALVEIDVNRGVVEPLPIAVTDFLSGGDLGVQITDVITANLKRSGLFKPVDKAAFIEKVSNPDVAPRFEDWKVVNAQALVTGRVTRETDGRLRAEFRLWDTFAGQQITGEQFFTTESNWRRVAHIISDAIYKALTGESGYFDTRVVFVDESGPKNARQKRLAIMDQDGANLRYLTRGEDLVLTPRFSPNRQEITYMSYAGGQPRVYLLQIETGQRELVGDFPGMTFAPRFSPDGQKVIMTLGRDDGNANIYAMDLRSRTTQRLTASNAIDTSPSYSPAGDRIVFTSDRAGRAQIYVMGADGSSPQRISFGDGTYSTPVWSPRGDLIAFTKQSGGNFSIGVMRPDGSGERILTTGFLNEGPTWAPNGRYIMFFREQPGGGGPKLFTIDLTGRNEQPVPTPNFASDPAWSPLLD
;
A
#
# COMPACT_ATOMS: atom_id res chain seq x y z
N MET A 1 77.54 -25.90 37.55
CA MET A 1 77.49 -24.82 38.55
C MET A 1 75.96 -24.47 38.72
N ASN A 2 75.53 -24.68 39.94
CA ASN A 2 74.29 -24.17 40.60
C ASN A 2 72.94 -24.45 39.88
N SER A 3 72.21 -25.45 40.25
CA SER A 3 71.37 -25.67 41.46
C SER A 3 70.41 -24.51 41.77
N PHE A 4 69.12 -24.71 41.57
CA PHE A 4 68.17 -24.33 42.60
C PHE A 4 66.82 -25.10 42.47
N VAL A 5 66.45 -25.56 43.61
CA VAL A 5 65.40 -26.44 44.06
C VAL A 5 63.96 -25.94 43.73
N LYS A 6 63.08 -26.86 43.32
CA LYS A 6 61.60 -26.71 43.24
C LYS A 6 61.00 -26.94 44.62
N ALA A 7 60.16 -25.99 45.03
CA ALA A 7 59.15 -26.18 46.09
C ALA A 7 57.78 -26.25 45.48
N ALA A 8 57.06 -27.34 45.68
CA ALA A 8 55.67 -27.54 45.30
C ALA A 8 54.75 -27.02 46.40
N PHE A 9 53.83 -26.12 46.06
CA PHE A 9 52.71 -25.77 46.91
C PHE A 9 51.44 -26.37 46.29
N ILE A 10 50.80 -27.26 47.06
CA ILE A 10 49.47 -27.81 46.79
C ILE A 10 48.45 -26.79 47.33
N ALA A 11 47.74 -26.11 46.47
CA ALA A 11 46.59 -25.31 46.83
C ALA A 11 45.30 -26.09 46.56
N MET A 12 44.64 -26.44 47.66
CA MET A 12 43.34 -27.08 47.64
C MET A 12 42.26 -26.03 47.33
N ALA A 13 41.72 -25.99 46.08
CA ALA A 13 40.65 -25.10 45.70
C ALA A 13 39.31 -25.70 46.07
N SER A 14 38.64 -25.10 47.04
CA SER A 14 37.25 -25.38 47.40
C SER A 14 36.29 -24.88 46.30
N LEU A 15 35.60 -25.79 45.63
CA LEU A 15 34.59 -25.49 44.61
C LEU A 15 33.32 -25.07 45.32
N VAL A 16 33.08 -23.77 45.45
CA VAL A 16 31.74 -23.21 45.81
C VAL A 16 30.91 -23.15 44.56
N ALA A 17 29.99 -24.06 44.38
CA ALA A 17 28.96 -24.01 43.36
C ALA A 17 27.96 -22.87 43.69
N SER A 18 28.12 -21.71 43.09
CA SER A 18 27.11 -20.67 43.12
C SER A 18 25.97 -21.07 42.20
N ILE A 19 24.85 -21.48 42.77
CA ILE A 19 23.57 -21.62 42.07
C ILE A 19 23.14 -20.18 41.73
N GLY A 20 23.45 -19.73 40.49
CA GLY A 20 22.92 -18.47 39.96
C GLY A 20 21.40 -18.54 39.82
N PRO A 21 20.69 -17.43 39.98
CA PRO A 21 19.24 -17.39 39.74
C PRO A 21 18.99 -17.86 38.31
N GLY A 22 18.15 -18.91 38.17
CA GLY A 22 17.76 -19.45 36.88
C GLY A 22 17.22 -18.33 36.01
N THR A 23 17.90 -18.06 34.91
CA THR A 23 17.38 -17.18 33.86
C THR A 23 16.12 -17.86 33.30
N ILE A 24 14.97 -17.37 33.70
CA ILE A 24 13.71 -17.67 33.01
C ILE A 24 13.94 -17.24 31.58
N PRO A 25 13.86 -18.13 30.56
CA PRO A 25 14.00 -17.71 29.19
C PRO A 25 12.96 -16.62 28.91
N ALA A 26 13.40 -15.43 28.53
CA ALA A 26 12.51 -14.38 28.06
C ALA A 26 11.71 -14.98 26.90
N ARG A 27 10.41 -15.17 27.10
CA ARG A 27 9.52 -15.64 26.04
C ARG A 27 9.49 -14.52 25.00
N ALA A 28 9.88 -14.81 23.76
CA ALA A 28 9.80 -13.82 22.68
C ALA A 28 8.35 -13.35 22.54
N LEU A 29 8.17 -12.03 22.41
CA LEU A 29 6.86 -11.45 22.10
C LEU A 29 6.36 -12.00 20.76
N VAL A 30 5.03 -12.08 20.63
CA VAL A 30 4.37 -12.44 19.38
C VAL A 30 4.79 -11.46 18.27
N GLU A 31 5.39 -12.00 17.20
CA GLU A 31 5.83 -11.25 16.03
C GLU A 31 5.57 -12.07 14.76
N ILE A 32 5.19 -11.36 13.67
CA ILE A 32 4.98 -11.96 12.35
C ILE A 32 6.17 -11.63 11.46
N ASP A 33 6.91 -12.66 11.03
CA ASP A 33 7.95 -12.48 10.01
C ASP A 33 7.33 -12.45 8.62
N VAL A 34 7.04 -11.24 8.14
CA VAL A 34 6.43 -10.98 6.82
C VAL A 34 7.37 -11.26 5.63
N ASN A 35 8.63 -11.61 5.86
CA ASN A 35 9.61 -11.94 4.81
C ASN A 35 9.62 -13.43 4.49
N ARG A 36 8.98 -14.26 5.29
CA ARG A 36 8.79 -15.69 4.98
C ARG A 36 7.74 -15.85 3.89
N GLY A 37 8.01 -16.67 2.90
CA GLY A 37 7.15 -16.86 1.72
C GLY A 37 5.76 -17.45 2.01
N VAL A 38 5.53 -18.03 3.18
CA VAL A 38 4.25 -18.53 3.69
C VAL A 38 4.17 -18.18 5.16
N VAL A 39 3.26 -17.29 5.51
CA VAL A 39 2.97 -16.93 6.91
C VAL A 39 1.59 -17.51 7.24
N GLU A 40 1.50 -18.34 8.27
CA GLU A 40 0.21 -18.70 8.83
C GLU A 40 -0.40 -17.48 9.53
N PRO A 41 -1.64 -17.08 9.18
CA PRO A 41 -2.24 -15.89 9.77
C PRO A 41 -2.36 -16.01 11.30
N LEU A 42 -1.86 -14.98 12.00
CA LEU A 42 -1.82 -14.92 13.45
C LEU A 42 -3.24 -14.80 14.02
N PRO A 43 -3.70 -15.73 14.90
CA PRO A 43 -4.98 -15.61 15.57
C PRO A 43 -5.01 -14.38 16.50
N ILE A 44 -5.93 -13.45 16.23
CA ILE A 44 -6.09 -12.21 16.99
C ILE A 44 -7.53 -12.02 17.45
N ALA A 45 -7.73 -11.70 18.72
CA ALA A 45 -9.01 -11.29 19.25
C ALA A 45 -9.10 -9.75 19.31
N VAL A 46 -10.20 -9.19 18.83
CA VAL A 46 -10.49 -7.75 18.91
C VAL A 46 -11.82 -7.61 19.65
N THR A 47 -11.78 -7.14 20.90
CA THR A 47 -12.99 -6.94 21.70
C THR A 47 -13.71 -5.67 21.24
N ASP A 48 -15.02 -5.61 21.47
CA ASP A 48 -15.75 -4.37 21.26
C ASP A 48 -15.18 -3.27 22.15
N PHE A 49 -14.86 -2.14 21.56
CA PHE A 49 -14.36 -0.99 22.31
C PHE A 49 -15.48 -0.43 23.17
N LEU A 50 -15.21 -0.23 24.45
CA LEU A 50 -16.18 0.33 25.37
C LEU A 50 -16.55 1.75 24.97
N SER A 51 -17.84 2.03 24.87
CA SER A 51 -18.34 3.37 24.49
C SER A 51 -19.76 3.56 25.01
N GLY A 52 -20.23 4.81 25.03
CA GLY A 52 -21.61 5.16 25.37
C GLY A 52 -22.63 4.90 24.25
N GLY A 53 -22.36 3.95 23.31
CA GLY A 53 -23.24 3.63 22.17
C GLY A 53 -22.53 2.72 21.19
N ASP A 54 -23.00 2.66 19.95
CA ASP A 54 -22.52 1.71 18.91
C ASP A 54 -21.15 2.03 18.32
N LEU A 55 -20.60 3.21 18.62
CA LEU A 55 -19.35 3.69 18.00
C LEU A 55 -18.16 2.78 18.29
N GLY A 56 -18.09 2.23 19.50
CA GLY A 56 -17.04 1.29 19.88
C GLY A 56 -17.08 0.02 19.04
N VAL A 57 -18.27 -0.54 18.83
CA VAL A 57 -18.50 -1.70 17.96
C VAL A 57 -18.10 -1.40 16.52
N GLN A 58 -18.52 -0.23 15.98
CA GLN A 58 -18.19 0.18 14.62
C GLN A 58 -16.67 0.32 14.41
N ILE A 59 -15.95 0.89 15.36
CA ILE A 59 -14.48 0.98 15.32
C ILE A 59 -13.86 -0.42 15.34
N THR A 60 -14.31 -1.29 16.23
CA THR A 60 -13.85 -2.68 16.32
C THR A 60 -14.06 -3.45 15.02
N ASP A 61 -15.20 -3.27 14.37
CA ASP A 61 -15.51 -3.96 13.12
C ASP A 61 -14.59 -3.50 11.98
N VAL A 62 -14.27 -2.20 11.90
CA VAL A 62 -13.30 -1.69 10.93
C VAL A 62 -11.89 -2.24 11.21
N ILE A 63 -11.43 -2.23 12.46
CA ILE A 63 -10.13 -2.79 12.85
C ILE A 63 -10.07 -4.27 12.46
N THR A 64 -11.07 -5.04 12.83
CA THR A 64 -11.15 -6.48 12.55
C THR A 64 -11.12 -6.75 11.04
N ALA A 65 -11.88 -5.99 10.24
CA ALA A 65 -11.91 -6.10 8.79
C ALA A 65 -10.56 -5.75 8.14
N ASN A 66 -9.89 -4.69 8.62
CA ASN A 66 -8.56 -4.29 8.15
C ASN A 66 -7.52 -5.39 8.40
N LEU A 67 -7.44 -5.86 9.64
CA LEU A 67 -6.49 -6.91 10.01
C LEU A 67 -6.72 -8.20 9.21
N LYS A 68 -7.98 -8.61 9.06
CA LYS A 68 -8.36 -9.77 8.23
C LYS A 68 -7.94 -9.59 6.77
N ARG A 69 -8.19 -8.40 6.19
CA ARG A 69 -7.89 -8.09 4.79
C ARG A 69 -6.40 -8.18 4.50
N SER A 70 -5.54 -7.85 5.45
CA SER A 70 -4.09 -7.98 5.27
C SER A 70 -3.64 -9.42 4.99
N GLY A 71 -4.43 -10.43 5.38
CA GLY A 71 -4.05 -11.83 5.26
C GLY A 71 -3.03 -12.30 6.30
N LEU A 72 -2.51 -11.39 7.13
CA LEU A 72 -1.53 -11.71 8.18
C LEU A 72 -2.20 -12.05 9.51
N PHE A 73 -3.48 -11.75 9.66
CA PHE A 73 -4.25 -11.98 10.88
C PHE A 73 -5.50 -12.81 10.62
N LYS A 74 -5.82 -13.66 11.57
CA LYS A 74 -7.05 -14.45 11.62
C LYS A 74 -7.87 -14.01 12.83
N PRO A 75 -8.84 -13.09 12.67
CA PRO A 75 -9.71 -12.70 13.77
C PRO A 75 -10.43 -13.89 14.36
N VAL A 76 -10.41 -14.00 15.70
CA VAL A 76 -11.18 -14.98 16.47
C VAL A 76 -12.64 -14.51 16.52
N ASP A 77 -13.58 -15.43 16.34
CA ASP A 77 -15.02 -15.12 16.40
C ASP A 77 -15.39 -14.58 17.80
N LYS A 78 -16.05 -13.43 17.83
CA LYS A 78 -16.52 -12.80 19.08
C LYS A 78 -17.40 -13.74 19.91
N ALA A 79 -18.16 -14.65 19.27
CA ALA A 79 -18.98 -15.64 19.96
C ALA A 79 -18.17 -16.66 20.80
N ALA A 80 -16.88 -16.82 20.50
CA ALA A 80 -15.98 -17.68 21.26
C ALA A 80 -15.37 -17.02 22.50
N PHE A 81 -15.55 -15.69 22.68
CA PHE A 81 -14.94 -14.96 23.79
C PHE A 81 -15.52 -15.38 25.12
N ILE A 82 -14.66 -15.86 26.03
CA ILE A 82 -15.03 -16.30 27.38
C ILE A 82 -15.10 -15.07 28.31
N GLU A 83 -14.07 -14.25 28.29
CA GLU A 83 -14.01 -13.00 29.06
C GLU A 83 -14.76 -11.89 28.36
N LYS A 84 -15.61 -11.16 29.10
CA LYS A 84 -16.16 -9.87 28.70
C LYS A 84 -15.31 -8.76 29.33
N VAL A 85 -14.46 -8.13 28.53
CA VAL A 85 -13.62 -7.02 29.00
C VAL A 85 -14.50 -5.83 29.33
N SER A 86 -14.51 -5.42 30.61
CA SER A 86 -15.30 -4.30 31.12
C SER A 86 -14.43 -3.07 31.47
N ASN A 87 -13.11 -3.25 31.54
CA ASN A 87 -12.16 -2.17 31.78
C ASN A 87 -10.84 -2.47 31.01
N PRO A 88 -10.49 -1.68 29.98
CA PRO A 88 -9.27 -1.88 29.21
C PRO A 88 -8.00 -1.51 29.98
N ASP A 89 -8.11 -0.84 31.15
CA ASP A 89 -6.96 -0.47 32.00
C ASP A 89 -6.51 -1.62 32.90
N VAL A 90 -7.28 -2.68 32.99
CA VAL A 90 -6.94 -3.90 33.76
C VAL A 90 -6.42 -4.97 32.81
N ALA A 91 -5.37 -5.66 33.24
CA ALA A 91 -4.86 -6.81 32.48
C ALA A 91 -5.96 -7.88 32.30
N PRO A 92 -6.16 -8.37 31.05
CA PRO A 92 -7.17 -9.38 30.78
C PRO A 92 -6.83 -10.73 31.44
N ARG A 93 -7.82 -11.59 31.57
CA ARG A 93 -7.63 -12.96 32.04
C ARG A 93 -7.03 -13.82 30.92
N PHE A 94 -5.72 -13.77 30.76
CA PHE A 94 -5.01 -14.36 29.63
C PHE A 94 -5.36 -15.85 29.38
N GLU A 95 -5.67 -16.63 30.43
CA GLU A 95 -6.03 -18.04 30.28
C GLU A 95 -7.32 -18.22 29.46
N ASP A 96 -8.30 -17.33 29.60
CA ASP A 96 -9.54 -17.38 28.81
C ASP A 96 -9.26 -17.17 27.30
N TRP A 97 -8.28 -16.33 26.98
CA TRP A 97 -7.87 -16.03 25.59
C TRP A 97 -6.99 -17.12 24.97
N LYS A 98 -6.18 -17.82 25.79
CA LYS A 98 -5.41 -18.98 25.36
C LYS A 98 -6.33 -20.16 24.96
N VAL A 99 -7.43 -20.37 25.69
CA VAL A 99 -8.41 -21.41 25.36
C VAL A 99 -8.99 -21.24 23.96
N VAL A 100 -9.27 -20.02 23.56
CA VAL A 100 -9.77 -19.71 22.20
C VAL A 100 -8.65 -19.51 21.17
N ASN A 101 -7.40 -19.84 21.54
CA ASN A 101 -6.20 -19.73 20.70
C ASN A 101 -5.95 -18.31 20.15
N ALA A 102 -6.37 -17.26 20.87
CA ALA A 102 -5.99 -15.89 20.51
C ALA A 102 -4.54 -15.65 20.95
N GLN A 103 -3.61 -15.44 20.02
CA GLN A 103 -2.21 -15.14 20.34
C GLN A 103 -2.02 -13.66 20.69
N ALA A 104 -2.78 -12.80 20.03
CA ALA A 104 -2.86 -11.38 20.34
C ALA A 104 -4.29 -10.99 20.71
N LEU A 105 -4.42 -10.01 21.62
CA LEU A 105 -5.69 -9.46 22.04
C LEU A 105 -5.67 -7.95 21.97
N VAL A 106 -6.68 -7.34 21.37
CA VAL A 106 -6.92 -5.91 21.33
C VAL A 106 -8.11 -5.57 22.22
N THR A 107 -7.88 -4.66 23.16
CA THR A 107 -8.93 -4.07 24.02
C THR A 107 -8.92 -2.57 23.85
N GLY A 108 -10.03 -1.89 24.04
CA GLY A 108 -10.06 -0.43 23.88
C GLY A 108 -11.31 0.24 24.41
N ARG A 109 -11.30 1.55 24.34
CA ARG A 109 -12.40 2.42 24.77
C ARG A 109 -12.48 3.66 23.88
N VAL A 110 -13.69 4.16 23.65
CA VAL A 110 -13.96 5.41 22.99
C VAL A 110 -14.72 6.32 23.95
N THR A 111 -14.15 7.48 24.24
CA THR A 111 -14.72 8.49 25.15
C THR A 111 -14.96 9.80 24.39
N ARG A 112 -16.10 10.41 24.62
CA ARG A 112 -16.35 11.79 24.16
C ARG A 112 -15.78 12.77 25.19
N GLU A 113 -14.83 13.58 24.75
CA GLU A 113 -14.22 14.62 25.57
C GLU A 113 -15.17 15.84 25.74
N THR A 114 -14.88 16.68 26.73
CA THR A 114 -15.68 17.87 27.03
C THR A 114 -15.67 18.92 25.92
N ASP A 115 -14.65 18.91 25.06
CA ASP A 115 -14.53 19.79 23.88
C ASP A 115 -15.21 19.20 22.62
N GLY A 116 -15.92 18.07 22.77
CA GLY A 116 -16.64 17.40 21.71
C GLY A 116 -15.82 16.47 20.82
N ARG A 117 -14.49 16.40 21.04
CA ARG A 117 -13.66 15.41 20.33
C ARG A 117 -13.90 14.00 20.87
N LEU A 118 -13.57 13.02 20.04
CA LEU A 118 -13.48 11.63 20.45
C LEU A 118 -12.05 11.31 20.84
N ARG A 119 -11.87 10.60 21.95
CA ARG A 119 -10.63 9.93 22.33
C ARG A 119 -10.84 8.44 22.17
N ALA A 120 -10.12 7.82 21.27
CA ALA A 120 -10.05 6.37 21.11
C ALA A 120 -8.71 5.88 21.64
N GLU A 121 -8.76 4.95 22.58
CA GLU A 121 -7.57 4.33 23.16
C GLU A 121 -7.65 2.83 23.01
N PHE A 122 -6.50 2.19 22.77
CA PHE A 122 -6.40 0.73 22.68
C PHE A 122 -5.19 0.21 23.42
N ARG A 123 -5.23 -1.08 23.77
CA ARG A 123 -4.10 -1.87 24.23
C ARG A 123 -4.02 -3.15 23.44
N LEU A 124 -2.82 -3.50 23.07
CA LEU A 124 -2.47 -4.74 22.40
C LEU A 124 -1.70 -5.63 23.38
N TRP A 125 -2.14 -6.85 23.54
CA TRP A 125 -1.61 -7.81 24.50
C TRP A 125 -1.09 -9.05 23.79
N ASP A 126 0.04 -9.58 24.23
CA ASP A 126 0.48 -10.95 23.97
C ASP A 126 -0.16 -11.86 25.04
N THR A 127 -1.10 -12.70 24.62
CA THR A 127 -1.86 -13.54 25.55
C THR A 127 -1.03 -14.67 26.12
N PHE A 128 -0.05 -15.18 25.37
CA PHE A 128 0.81 -16.28 25.80
C PHE A 128 1.93 -15.80 26.71
N ALA A 129 2.53 -14.65 26.42
CA ALA A 129 3.49 -14.02 27.31
C ALA A 129 2.85 -13.36 28.53
N GLY A 130 1.54 -13.04 28.46
CA GLY A 130 0.78 -12.42 29.54
C GLY A 130 1.20 -10.96 29.77
N GLN A 131 1.53 -10.22 28.71
CA GLN A 131 2.01 -8.84 28.83
C GLN A 131 1.49 -7.94 27.71
N GLN A 132 1.47 -6.62 27.99
CA GLN A 132 1.11 -5.62 27.00
C GLN A 132 2.27 -5.40 26.03
N ILE A 133 1.95 -5.45 24.71
CA ILE A 133 2.89 -5.14 23.64
C ILE A 133 2.96 -3.62 23.43
N THR A 134 1.80 -2.97 23.27
CA THR A 134 1.68 -1.52 23.11
C THR A 134 0.32 -1.02 23.58
N GLY A 135 0.20 0.28 23.76
CA GLY A 135 -1.06 0.96 24.01
C GLY A 135 -0.92 2.43 23.64
N GLU A 136 -1.88 2.91 22.86
CA GLU A 136 -1.88 4.28 22.34
C GLU A 136 -3.27 4.88 22.43
N GLN A 137 -3.34 6.22 22.33
CA GLN A 137 -4.59 6.97 22.28
C GLN A 137 -4.55 8.00 21.16
N PHE A 138 -5.69 8.20 20.52
CA PHE A 138 -5.85 9.12 19.41
C PHE A 138 -7.05 10.03 19.66
N PHE A 139 -6.94 11.28 19.20
CA PHE A 139 -8.01 12.26 19.26
C PHE A 139 -8.50 12.57 17.86
N THR A 140 -9.82 12.66 17.70
CA THR A 140 -10.45 12.95 16.41
C THR A 140 -11.80 13.66 16.59
N THR A 141 -12.40 14.10 15.50
CA THR A 141 -13.79 14.53 15.46
C THR A 141 -14.72 13.33 15.24
N GLU A 142 -15.99 13.46 15.61
CA GLU A 142 -16.97 12.40 15.41
C GLU A 142 -17.11 12.00 13.92
N SER A 143 -17.00 12.95 13.00
CA SER A 143 -17.03 12.68 11.56
C SER A 143 -15.84 11.85 11.05
N ASN A 144 -14.73 11.83 11.76
CA ASN A 144 -13.50 11.14 11.37
C ASN A 144 -13.25 9.84 12.15
N TRP A 145 -14.26 9.30 12.84
CA TRP A 145 -14.11 8.10 13.66
C TRP A 145 -13.52 6.91 12.91
N ARG A 146 -13.86 6.78 11.61
CA ARG A 146 -13.40 5.67 10.79
C ARG A 146 -11.90 5.75 10.52
N ARG A 147 -11.37 6.96 10.29
CA ARG A 147 -9.93 7.19 10.15
C ARG A 147 -9.15 6.70 11.39
N VAL A 148 -9.68 6.98 12.60
CA VAL A 148 -9.04 6.49 13.83
C VAL A 148 -8.97 4.96 13.89
N ALA A 149 -9.99 4.25 13.41
CA ALA A 149 -9.95 2.80 13.32
C ALA A 149 -8.85 2.31 12.36
N HIS A 150 -8.61 3.02 11.25
CA HIS A 150 -7.50 2.73 10.33
C HIS A 150 -6.14 3.00 10.99
N ILE A 151 -5.97 4.12 11.68
CA ILE A 151 -4.73 4.45 12.42
C ILE A 151 -4.43 3.40 13.50
N ILE A 152 -5.43 2.97 14.26
CA ILE A 152 -5.28 1.89 15.25
C ILE A 152 -4.87 0.58 14.56
N SER A 153 -5.46 0.26 13.41
CA SER A 153 -5.08 -0.92 12.62
C SER A 153 -3.62 -0.86 12.17
N ASP A 154 -3.14 0.33 11.75
CA ASP A 154 -1.74 0.54 11.37
C ASP A 154 -0.79 0.41 12.56
N ALA A 155 -1.17 0.90 13.73
CA ALA A 155 -0.40 0.73 14.97
C ALA A 155 -0.28 -0.74 15.39
N ILE A 156 -1.39 -1.50 15.33
CA ILE A 156 -1.41 -2.94 15.61
C ILE A 156 -0.56 -3.69 14.58
N TYR A 157 -0.72 -3.38 13.29
CA TYR A 157 0.05 -3.99 12.20
C TYR A 157 1.56 -3.77 12.43
N LYS A 158 1.96 -2.53 12.71
CA LYS A 158 3.36 -2.18 12.98
C LYS A 158 3.92 -2.88 14.20
N ALA A 159 3.15 -2.95 15.30
CA ALA A 159 3.59 -3.58 16.54
C ALA A 159 3.83 -5.09 16.38
N LEU A 160 3.07 -5.77 15.50
CA LEU A 160 3.16 -7.22 15.31
C LEU A 160 4.00 -7.65 14.12
N THR A 161 4.33 -6.75 13.17
CA THR A 161 5.10 -7.08 11.98
C THR A 161 6.43 -6.33 11.87
N GLY A 162 6.64 -5.29 12.67
CA GLY A 162 7.77 -4.37 12.56
C GLY A 162 7.70 -3.43 11.34
N GLU A 163 6.71 -3.57 10.46
CA GLU A 163 6.56 -2.76 9.25
C GLU A 163 5.42 -1.73 9.38
N SER A 164 5.51 -0.64 8.62
CA SER A 164 4.42 0.33 8.55
C SER A 164 3.14 -0.31 8.02
N GLY A 165 2.00 0.09 8.56
CA GLY A 165 0.70 -0.28 8.02
C GLY A 165 0.37 0.44 6.71
N TYR A 166 -0.87 0.30 6.25
CA TYR A 166 -1.35 0.90 5.00
C TYR A 166 -2.86 1.21 5.05
N PHE A 167 -3.47 1.09 6.21
CA PHE A 167 -4.92 1.20 6.34
C PHE A 167 -5.41 2.65 6.36
N ASP A 168 -4.63 3.60 6.95
CA ASP A 168 -4.96 5.03 6.89
C ASP A 168 -4.54 5.63 5.55
N THR A 169 -5.17 5.15 4.47
CA THR A 169 -4.91 5.56 3.10
C THR A 169 -6.20 5.67 2.30
N ARG A 170 -6.12 6.37 1.16
CA ARG A 170 -7.20 6.51 0.20
C ARG A 170 -6.82 5.92 -1.16
N VAL A 171 -7.84 5.65 -1.94
CA VAL A 171 -7.71 5.20 -3.33
C VAL A 171 -8.48 6.18 -4.20
N VAL A 172 -7.81 6.75 -5.20
CA VAL A 172 -8.47 7.46 -6.31
C VAL A 172 -8.54 6.50 -7.49
N PHE A 173 -9.66 6.51 -8.21
CA PHE A 173 -9.89 5.61 -9.33
C PHE A 173 -10.87 6.24 -10.34
N VAL A 174 -11.00 5.60 -11.48
CA VAL A 174 -12.02 5.95 -12.47
C VAL A 174 -13.25 5.10 -12.21
N ASP A 175 -14.33 5.73 -11.73
CA ASP A 175 -15.66 5.13 -11.62
C ASP A 175 -16.31 5.10 -13.00
N GLU A 176 -16.81 3.94 -13.40
CA GLU A 176 -17.39 3.72 -14.72
C GLU A 176 -18.84 3.27 -14.61
N SER A 177 -19.76 4.05 -15.12
CA SER A 177 -21.21 3.77 -15.11
C SER A 177 -21.81 3.82 -16.51
N GLY A 178 -23.02 3.29 -16.65
CA GLY A 178 -23.74 3.24 -17.94
C GLY A 178 -23.34 2.06 -18.84
N PRO A 179 -23.99 1.93 -19.99
CA PRO A 179 -23.77 0.83 -20.92
C PRO A 179 -22.38 0.91 -21.59
N LYS A 180 -21.85 -0.23 -22.05
CA LYS A 180 -20.48 -0.35 -22.58
C LYS A 180 -20.17 0.65 -23.72
N ASN A 181 -21.15 0.93 -24.58
CA ASN A 181 -21.02 1.85 -25.72
C ASN A 181 -21.24 3.32 -25.38
N ALA A 182 -21.64 3.65 -24.15
CA ALA A 182 -21.86 5.01 -23.66
C ALA A 182 -21.43 5.14 -22.19
N ARG A 183 -20.22 4.66 -21.89
CA ARG A 183 -19.66 4.64 -20.54
C ARG A 183 -19.35 6.05 -20.05
N GLN A 184 -19.96 6.46 -18.95
CA GLN A 184 -19.58 7.66 -18.22
C GLN A 184 -18.42 7.33 -17.27
N LYS A 185 -17.36 8.13 -17.32
CA LYS A 185 -16.19 7.97 -16.46
C LYS A 185 -16.02 9.19 -15.57
N ARG A 186 -15.82 8.95 -14.26
CA ARG A 186 -15.65 10.00 -13.25
C ARG A 186 -14.48 9.65 -12.35
N LEU A 187 -13.73 10.65 -11.92
CA LEU A 187 -12.80 10.45 -10.82
C LEU A 187 -13.57 10.32 -9.51
N ALA A 188 -13.28 9.27 -8.78
CA ALA A 188 -13.80 9.01 -7.45
C ALA A 188 -12.65 8.73 -6.48
N ILE A 189 -12.86 9.07 -5.20
CA ILE A 189 -11.93 8.80 -4.11
C ILE A 189 -12.69 8.10 -2.98
N MET A 190 -12.03 7.15 -2.32
CA MET A 190 -12.58 6.39 -1.20
C MET A 190 -11.47 5.98 -0.24
N ASP A 191 -11.81 5.52 0.97
CA ASP A 191 -10.87 4.82 1.83
C ASP A 191 -10.42 3.50 1.16
N GLN A 192 -9.28 2.97 1.54
CA GLN A 192 -8.70 1.77 0.90
C GLN A 192 -9.62 0.53 0.98
N ASP A 193 -10.63 0.54 1.83
CA ASP A 193 -11.60 -0.53 2.04
C ASP A 193 -12.95 -0.31 1.33
N GLY A 194 -13.06 0.76 0.51
CA GLY A 194 -14.26 1.10 -0.26
C GLY A 194 -15.23 2.04 0.43
N ALA A 195 -14.98 2.42 1.68
CA ALA A 195 -15.84 3.35 2.41
C ALA A 195 -15.58 4.82 2.01
N ASN A 196 -16.45 5.73 2.48
CA ASN A 196 -16.34 7.18 2.31
C ASN A 196 -16.16 7.64 0.86
N LEU A 197 -16.82 6.97 -0.08
CA LEU A 197 -16.74 7.30 -1.50
C LEU A 197 -17.23 8.71 -1.78
N ARG A 198 -16.44 9.47 -2.53
CA ARG A 198 -16.74 10.81 -3.00
C ARG A 198 -16.32 10.97 -4.46
N TYR A 199 -17.16 11.61 -5.28
CA TYR A 199 -16.81 11.95 -6.65
C TYR A 199 -16.01 13.25 -6.73
N LEU A 200 -14.93 13.24 -7.50
CA LEU A 200 -14.06 14.41 -7.72
C LEU A 200 -14.38 15.14 -9.02
N THR A 201 -15.01 14.45 -10.00
CA THR A 201 -15.48 15.03 -11.26
C THR A 201 -16.93 14.63 -11.54
N ARG A 202 -17.61 15.37 -12.42
CA ARG A 202 -19.02 15.16 -12.72
C ARG A 202 -19.27 14.17 -13.85
N GLY A 203 -18.23 13.81 -14.65
CA GLY A 203 -18.34 12.87 -15.77
C GLY A 203 -18.75 13.56 -17.09
N GLU A 204 -18.53 14.85 -17.20
CA GLU A 204 -18.74 15.61 -18.45
C GLU A 204 -17.65 15.28 -19.49
N ASP A 205 -16.45 15.02 -19.03
CA ASP A 205 -15.30 14.68 -19.85
C ASP A 205 -14.81 13.25 -19.56
N LEU A 206 -14.22 12.61 -20.56
CA LEU A 206 -13.47 11.38 -20.34
C LEU A 206 -12.24 11.67 -19.48
N VAL A 207 -12.12 10.97 -18.34
CA VAL A 207 -11.01 11.07 -17.40
C VAL A 207 -10.34 9.73 -17.21
N LEU A 208 -8.99 9.71 -17.08
CA LEU A 208 -8.18 8.49 -16.97
C LEU A 208 -6.94 8.74 -16.11
N THR A 209 -6.33 7.67 -15.67
CA THR A 209 -5.00 7.59 -15.05
C THR A 209 -4.74 8.59 -13.92
N PRO A 210 -5.62 8.68 -12.89
CA PRO A 210 -5.35 9.54 -11.73
C PRO A 210 -4.11 9.05 -10.97
N ARG A 211 -3.34 9.98 -10.37
CA ARG A 211 -2.16 9.67 -9.53
C ARG A 211 -2.04 10.67 -8.41
N PHE A 212 -1.81 10.19 -7.19
CA PHE A 212 -1.60 11.05 -6.02
C PHE A 212 -0.26 11.78 -6.07
N SER A 213 -0.27 13.00 -5.56
CA SER A 213 0.92 13.68 -5.09
C SER A 213 1.48 12.95 -3.85
N PRO A 214 2.82 12.82 -3.71
CA PRO A 214 3.42 12.16 -2.55
C PRO A 214 3.29 12.96 -1.24
N ASN A 215 3.06 14.27 -1.31
CA ASN A 215 3.15 15.19 -0.18
C ASN A 215 2.08 16.29 -0.14
N ARG A 216 1.08 16.23 -1.02
CA ARG A 216 -0.02 17.20 -1.07
C ARG A 216 -1.36 16.50 -1.29
N GLN A 217 -2.44 17.15 -0.86
CA GLN A 217 -3.82 16.67 -1.12
C GLN A 217 -4.26 17.02 -2.55
N GLU A 218 -3.49 16.55 -3.52
CA GLU A 218 -3.73 16.76 -4.94
C GLU A 218 -3.42 15.51 -5.76
N ILE A 219 -4.02 15.44 -6.94
CA ILE A 219 -3.79 14.38 -7.91
C ILE A 219 -3.47 14.96 -9.28
N THR A 220 -2.68 14.25 -10.07
CA THR A 220 -2.66 14.41 -11.53
C THR A 220 -3.65 13.45 -12.17
N TYR A 221 -4.19 13.82 -13.30
CA TYR A 221 -5.03 12.93 -14.12
C TYR A 221 -5.04 13.40 -15.57
N MET A 222 -5.43 12.52 -16.48
CA MET A 222 -5.68 12.86 -17.86
C MET A 222 -7.16 13.15 -18.07
N SER A 223 -7.48 14.20 -18.82
CA SER A 223 -8.85 14.55 -19.24
C SER A 223 -8.89 14.94 -20.71
N TYR A 224 -10.00 14.60 -21.35
CA TYR A 224 -10.35 15.04 -22.71
C TYR A 224 -11.16 16.33 -22.74
N ALA A 225 -11.16 17.10 -21.65
CA ALA A 225 -11.75 18.45 -21.65
C ALA A 225 -11.15 19.29 -22.79
N GLY A 226 -12.02 19.80 -23.67
CA GLY A 226 -11.59 20.52 -24.88
C GLY A 226 -11.22 19.64 -26.07
N GLY A 227 -11.54 18.33 -26.04
CA GLY A 227 -11.45 17.41 -27.19
C GLY A 227 -10.08 16.77 -27.44
N GLN A 228 -9.05 17.16 -26.69
CA GLN A 228 -7.71 16.58 -26.75
C GLN A 228 -7.28 16.09 -25.35
N PRO A 229 -6.58 14.96 -25.22
CA PRO A 229 -6.08 14.50 -23.93
C PRO A 229 -5.01 15.45 -23.38
N ARG A 230 -5.24 15.94 -22.17
CA ARG A 230 -4.35 16.84 -21.43
C ARG A 230 -4.20 16.37 -19.99
N VAL A 231 -3.07 16.68 -19.38
CA VAL A 231 -2.79 16.41 -17.97
C VAL A 231 -3.23 17.61 -17.12
N TYR A 232 -4.00 17.31 -16.08
CA TYR A 232 -4.47 18.28 -15.10
C TYR A 232 -3.96 17.93 -13.70
N LEU A 233 -3.79 18.96 -12.87
CA LEU A 233 -3.74 18.89 -11.42
C LEU A 233 -5.13 19.14 -10.86
N LEU A 234 -5.54 18.39 -9.83
CA LEU A 234 -6.77 18.58 -9.11
C LEU A 234 -6.49 18.60 -7.61
N GLN A 235 -6.88 19.68 -6.95
CA GLN A 235 -6.90 19.78 -5.49
C GLN A 235 -8.10 18.99 -4.95
N ILE A 236 -7.83 17.98 -4.11
CA ILE A 236 -8.84 17.03 -3.64
C ILE A 236 -9.92 17.71 -2.79
N GLU A 237 -9.52 18.64 -1.92
CA GLU A 237 -10.43 19.28 -0.98
C GLU A 237 -11.28 20.39 -1.64
N THR A 238 -10.69 21.21 -2.50
CA THR A 238 -11.37 22.35 -3.11
C THR A 238 -12.03 22.04 -4.46
N GLY A 239 -11.60 20.94 -5.12
CA GLY A 239 -12.02 20.59 -6.47
C GLY A 239 -11.44 21.53 -7.55
N GLN A 240 -10.53 22.43 -7.19
CA GLN A 240 -9.84 23.29 -8.16
C GLN A 240 -8.97 22.45 -9.08
N ARG A 241 -9.08 22.69 -10.39
CA ARG A 241 -8.26 22.02 -11.40
C ARG A 241 -7.41 23.02 -12.18
N GLU A 242 -6.21 22.60 -12.52
CA GLU A 242 -5.25 23.39 -13.28
C GLU A 242 -4.63 22.53 -14.38
N LEU A 243 -4.47 23.10 -15.59
CA LEU A 243 -3.74 22.45 -16.68
C LEU A 243 -2.25 22.41 -16.36
N VAL A 244 -1.62 21.23 -16.43
CA VAL A 244 -0.18 21.07 -16.13
C VAL A 244 0.69 21.79 -17.16
N GLY A 245 0.26 21.82 -18.41
CA GLY A 245 0.93 22.57 -19.48
C GLY A 245 0.14 22.45 -20.78
N ASP A 246 0.26 23.45 -21.64
CA ASP A 246 -0.31 23.42 -22.98
C ASP A 246 0.77 22.98 -23.99
N PHE A 247 0.83 21.69 -24.23
CA PHE A 247 1.79 21.10 -25.16
C PHE A 247 1.13 20.78 -26.49
N PRO A 248 1.85 20.94 -27.62
CA PRO A 248 1.37 20.41 -28.89
C PRO A 248 1.28 18.87 -28.82
N GLY A 249 0.21 18.30 -29.36
CA GLY A 249 -0.03 16.86 -29.32
C GLY A 249 -0.69 16.38 -28.02
N MET A 250 -0.71 15.07 -27.80
CA MET A 250 -1.37 14.43 -26.67
C MET A 250 -0.44 14.33 -25.46
N THR A 251 -0.95 14.61 -24.26
CA THR A 251 -0.25 14.36 -22.98
C THR A 251 -0.95 13.28 -22.17
N PHE A 252 -0.20 12.30 -21.68
CA PHE A 252 -0.78 11.18 -20.94
C PHE A 252 0.20 10.51 -19.93
N ALA A 253 -0.30 9.56 -19.14
CA ALA A 253 0.42 8.80 -18.13
C ALA A 253 1.23 9.66 -17.13
N PRO A 254 0.63 10.69 -16.50
CA PRO A 254 1.33 11.56 -15.57
C PRO A 254 1.68 10.85 -14.26
N ARG A 255 2.84 11.20 -13.68
CA ARG A 255 3.24 10.84 -12.32
C ARG A 255 4.08 11.93 -11.68
N PHE A 256 3.92 12.11 -10.37
CA PHE A 256 4.78 13.02 -9.60
C PHE A 256 6.18 12.42 -9.39
N SER A 257 7.18 13.31 -9.25
CA SER A 257 8.44 12.98 -8.60
C SER A 257 8.25 12.71 -7.10
N PRO A 258 9.16 11.98 -6.44
CA PRO A 258 9.01 11.66 -5.01
C PRO A 258 8.96 12.88 -4.09
N ASP A 259 9.58 14.00 -4.50
CA ASP A 259 9.53 15.28 -3.79
C ASP A 259 8.27 16.11 -4.10
N GLY A 260 7.42 15.65 -5.05
CA GLY A 260 6.21 16.34 -5.47
C GLY A 260 6.43 17.63 -6.26
N GLN A 261 7.68 17.96 -6.66
CA GLN A 261 7.99 19.21 -7.34
C GLN A 261 7.89 19.12 -8.86
N LYS A 262 7.95 17.91 -9.41
CA LYS A 262 7.88 17.65 -10.85
C LYS A 262 6.75 16.69 -11.19
N VAL A 263 6.27 16.80 -12.42
CA VAL A 263 5.42 15.79 -13.05
C VAL A 263 6.17 15.24 -14.25
N ILE A 264 6.32 13.91 -14.29
CA ILE A 264 6.79 13.17 -15.45
C ILE A 264 5.59 12.67 -16.24
N MET A 265 5.65 12.81 -17.57
CA MET A 265 4.53 12.45 -18.45
C MET A 265 5.03 12.05 -19.84
N THR A 266 4.13 11.46 -20.59
CA THR A 266 4.38 11.15 -22.01
C THR A 266 3.75 12.21 -22.91
N LEU A 267 4.50 12.67 -23.89
CA LEU A 267 4.01 13.55 -24.97
C LEU A 267 4.04 12.77 -26.28
N GLY A 268 2.84 12.57 -26.85
CA GLY A 268 2.65 12.01 -28.20
C GLY A 268 2.95 13.07 -29.26
N ARG A 269 3.55 12.63 -30.36
CA ARG A 269 3.91 13.48 -31.51
C ARG A 269 3.06 13.11 -32.73
N ASP A 270 3.00 14.03 -33.68
CA ASP A 270 2.24 13.85 -34.93
C ASP A 270 2.79 12.72 -35.82
N ASP A 271 4.07 12.35 -35.63
CA ASP A 271 4.73 11.23 -36.33
C ASP A 271 4.41 9.84 -35.75
N GLY A 272 3.51 9.77 -34.76
CA GLY A 272 3.13 8.53 -34.07
C GLY A 272 4.10 8.11 -32.95
N ASN A 273 5.21 8.79 -32.77
CA ASN A 273 6.16 8.54 -31.68
C ASN A 273 5.68 9.21 -30.39
N ALA A 274 6.15 8.71 -29.24
CA ALA A 274 5.88 9.32 -27.94
C ALA A 274 7.14 9.31 -27.10
N ASN A 275 7.37 10.40 -26.37
CA ASN A 275 8.55 10.57 -25.56
C ASN A 275 8.21 11.02 -24.15
N ILE A 276 9.12 10.73 -23.21
CA ILE A 276 8.98 11.09 -21.81
C ILE A 276 9.55 12.47 -21.57
N TYR A 277 8.80 13.29 -20.84
CA TYR A 277 9.17 14.64 -20.42
C TYR A 277 8.95 14.79 -18.92
N ALA A 278 9.81 15.57 -18.28
CA ALA A 278 9.62 16.05 -16.91
C ALA A 278 9.32 17.55 -16.93
N MET A 279 8.33 17.96 -16.17
CA MET A 279 7.97 19.36 -15.98
C MET A 279 8.13 19.76 -14.53
N ASP A 280 8.85 20.81 -14.25
CA ASP A 280 8.91 21.46 -12.95
C ASP A 280 7.62 22.26 -12.73
N LEU A 281 6.90 21.95 -11.64
CA LEU A 281 5.58 22.53 -11.37
C LEU A 281 5.64 24.00 -10.96
N ARG A 282 6.76 24.46 -10.43
CA ARG A 282 6.94 25.85 -9.99
C ARG A 282 7.34 26.75 -11.15
N SER A 283 8.40 26.38 -11.87
CA SER A 283 8.93 27.18 -12.99
C SER A 283 8.20 26.95 -14.29
N ARG A 284 7.41 25.88 -14.41
CA ARG A 284 6.74 25.39 -15.62
C ARG A 284 7.72 25.06 -16.77
N THR A 285 8.99 24.90 -16.46
CA THR A 285 9.99 24.46 -17.43
C THR A 285 9.88 22.96 -17.68
N THR A 286 10.08 22.56 -18.94
CA THR A 286 9.95 21.17 -19.39
C THR A 286 11.28 20.67 -19.89
N GLN A 287 11.67 19.48 -19.52
CA GLN A 287 12.84 18.77 -20.01
C GLN A 287 12.41 17.50 -20.73
N ARG A 288 12.84 17.29 -21.97
CA ARG A 288 12.69 16.03 -22.68
C ARG A 288 13.72 15.03 -22.15
N LEU A 289 13.27 13.84 -21.72
CA LEU A 289 14.12 12.80 -21.15
C LEU A 289 14.44 11.68 -22.14
N THR A 290 13.53 11.39 -23.09
CA THR A 290 13.81 10.41 -24.16
C THR A 290 13.71 11.06 -25.53
N ALA A 291 14.54 10.59 -26.47
CA ALA A 291 14.65 11.13 -27.83
C ALA A 291 14.64 10.00 -28.90
N SER A 292 14.05 8.86 -28.57
CA SER A 292 13.93 7.73 -29.48
C SER A 292 12.81 7.95 -30.51
N ASN A 293 12.88 7.19 -31.62
CA ASN A 293 11.79 7.08 -32.61
C ASN A 293 10.82 5.94 -32.22
N ALA A 294 10.58 5.77 -30.92
CA ALA A 294 9.76 4.74 -30.32
C ALA A 294 8.63 5.36 -29.52
N ILE A 295 7.73 4.51 -29.05
CA ILE A 295 6.71 4.88 -28.07
C ILE A 295 7.28 4.65 -26.68
N ASP A 296 7.79 5.70 -26.05
CA ASP A 296 8.23 5.70 -24.66
C ASP A 296 7.10 6.25 -23.77
N THR A 297 6.56 5.42 -22.85
CA THR A 297 5.36 5.75 -22.09
C THR A 297 5.36 5.17 -20.68
N SER A 298 4.34 5.57 -19.88
CA SER A 298 4.08 5.07 -18.53
C SER A 298 5.28 5.18 -17.59
N PRO A 299 5.93 6.36 -17.50
CA PRO A 299 7.09 6.54 -16.65
C PRO A 299 6.73 6.53 -15.17
N SER A 300 7.66 6.03 -14.33
CA SER A 300 7.55 6.05 -12.86
C SER A 300 8.92 6.27 -12.24
N TYR A 301 9.05 7.25 -11.34
CA TYR A 301 10.28 7.47 -10.59
C TYR A 301 10.55 6.35 -9.59
N SER A 302 11.83 6.08 -9.33
CA SER A 302 12.28 5.38 -8.12
C SER A 302 11.94 6.19 -6.87
N PRO A 303 11.78 5.60 -5.69
CA PRO A 303 11.53 6.36 -4.45
C PRO A 303 12.64 7.35 -4.10
N ALA A 304 13.89 7.06 -4.50
CA ALA A 304 15.03 7.97 -4.34
C ALA A 304 15.03 9.13 -5.35
N GLY A 305 14.19 9.07 -6.41
CA GLY A 305 14.12 10.09 -7.45
C GLY A 305 15.30 10.11 -8.42
N ASP A 306 16.23 9.15 -8.33
CA ASP A 306 17.46 9.05 -9.12
C ASP A 306 17.28 8.29 -10.44
N ARG A 307 16.23 7.46 -10.56
CA ARG A 307 15.94 6.63 -11.73
C ARG A 307 14.48 6.71 -12.15
N ILE A 308 14.23 6.32 -13.39
CA ILE A 308 12.89 6.24 -13.99
C ILE A 308 12.75 4.86 -14.64
N VAL A 309 11.66 4.15 -14.33
CA VAL A 309 11.20 2.98 -15.07
C VAL A 309 10.13 3.41 -16.06
N PHE A 310 10.11 2.83 -17.26
CA PHE A 310 9.15 3.17 -18.32
C PHE A 310 8.95 2.01 -19.29
N THR A 311 7.89 2.09 -20.08
CA THR A 311 7.63 1.18 -21.22
C THR A 311 8.20 1.77 -22.47
N SER A 312 8.84 0.95 -23.34
CA SER A 312 9.32 1.34 -24.64
C SER A 312 9.21 0.19 -25.64
N ASP A 313 8.81 0.49 -26.88
CA ASP A 313 8.78 -0.47 -27.99
C ASP A 313 10.02 -0.41 -28.89
N ARG A 314 11.08 0.30 -28.49
CA ARG A 314 12.34 0.49 -29.25
C ARG A 314 13.03 -0.82 -29.66
N ALA A 315 12.70 -1.94 -29.02
CA ALA A 315 13.19 -3.28 -29.37
C ALA A 315 12.16 -4.10 -30.20
N GLY A 316 11.22 -3.43 -30.86
CA GLY A 316 10.20 -4.01 -31.76
C GLY A 316 8.88 -4.39 -31.07
N ARG A 317 8.86 -4.49 -29.74
CA ARG A 317 7.65 -4.69 -28.91
C ARG A 317 7.82 -4.02 -27.55
N ALA A 318 6.69 -3.69 -26.92
CA ALA A 318 6.70 -3.02 -25.64
C ALA A 318 7.41 -3.83 -24.55
N GLN A 319 8.43 -3.24 -23.94
CA GLN A 319 9.27 -3.81 -22.89
C GLN A 319 9.52 -2.77 -21.79
N ILE A 320 9.98 -3.21 -20.62
CA ILE A 320 10.31 -2.32 -19.52
C ILE A 320 11.79 -1.93 -19.60
N TYR A 321 12.03 -0.65 -19.43
CA TYR A 321 13.35 -0.02 -19.38
C TYR A 321 13.53 0.78 -18.10
N VAL A 322 14.76 0.90 -17.65
CA VAL A 322 15.17 1.80 -16.56
C VAL A 322 16.23 2.75 -17.09
N MET A 323 16.15 4.03 -16.71
CA MET A 323 17.13 5.09 -17.07
C MET A 323 17.41 5.96 -15.86
N GLY A 324 18.45 6.78 -15.92
CA GLY A 324 18.67 7.86 -14.96
C GLY A 324 17.53 8.89 -14.98
N ALA A 325 17.31 9.58 -13.89
CA ALA A 325 16.26 10.62 -13.79
C ALA A 325 16.49 11.80 -14.75
N ASP A 326 17.70 11.97 -15.25
CA ASP A 326 18.10 12.92 -16.30
C ASP A 326 17.86 12.42 -17.74
N GLY A 327 17.37 11.17 -17.89
CA GLY A 327 17.17 10.49 -19.17
C GLY A 327 18.39 9.68 -19.66
N SER A 328 19.48 9.61 -18.89
CA SER A 328 20.71 8.92 -19.28
C SER A 328 20.58 7.40 -19.23
N SER A 329 21.36 6.72 -20.08
CA SER A 329 21.62 5.27 -20.04
C SER A 329 20.38 4.37 -19.94
N PRO A 330 19.38 4.47 -20.85
CA PRO A 330 18.20 3.61 -20.82
C PRO A 330 18.60 2.15 -21.08
N GLN A 331 18.24 1.28 -20.15
CA GLN A 331 18.53 -0.15 -20.20
C GLN A 331 17.24 -0.98 -20.13
N ARG A 332 17.09 -1.96 -21.02
CA ARG A 332 15.99 -2.93 -20.97
C ARG A 332 16.18 -3.88 -19.80
N ILE A 333 15.11 -4.12 -19.04
CA ILE A 333 15.11 -5.02 -17.88
C ILE A 333 14.10 -6.19 -18.01
N SER A 334 13.19 -6.18 -18.99
CA SER A 334 12.27 -7.29 -19.25
C SER A 334 12.68 -8.09 -20.47
N PHE A 335 12.79 -9.42 -20.36
CA PHE A 335 13.29 -10.30 -21.41
C PHE A 335 12.39 -11.52 -21.69
N GLY A 336 11.31 -11.70 -20.91
CA GLY A 336 10.36 -12.79 -21.08
C GLY A 336 9.50 -12.66 -22.34
N ASP A 337 8.70 -13.67 -22.60
CA ASP A 337 7.75 -13.68 -23.72
C ASP A 337 6.63 -12.66 -23.51
N GLY A 338 6.06 -12.17 -24.64
CA GLY A 338 4.97 -11.21 -24.62
C GLY A 338 5.40 -9.76 -24.55
N THR A 339 4.48 -8.90 -24.18
CA THR A 339 4.69 -7.45 -24.00
C THR A 339 4.53 -7.07 -22.53
N TYR A 340 5.25 -6.03 -22.14
CA TYR A 340 5.25 -5.50 -20.78
C TYR A 340 4.86 -4.02 -20.81
N SER A 341 4.00 -3.61 -19.87
CA SER A 341 3.46 -2.25 -19.82
C SER A 341 3.21 -1.78 -18.38
N THR A 342 2.89 -0.51 -18.24
CA THR A 342 2.50 0.15 -16.98
C THR A 342 3.39 -0.16 -15.78
N PRO A 343 4.73 -0.06 -15.90
CA PRO A 343 5.61 -0.33 -14.78
C PRO A 343 5.45 0.72 -13.68
N VAL A 344 5.47 0.26 -12.43
CA VAL A 344 5.39 1.12 -11.24
C VAL A 344 6.42 0.69 -10.22
N TRP A 345 7.29 1.63 -9.82
CA TRP A 345 8.29 1.35 -8.80
C TRP A 345 7.64 1.20 -7.43
N SER A 346 8.06 0.17 -6.68
CA SER A 346 7.66 -0.02 -5.28
C SER A 346 8.13 1.15 -4.42
N PRO A 347 7.35 1.62 -3.43
CA PRO A 347 7.80 2.64 -2.48
C PRO A 347 9.03 2.20 -1.66
N ARG A 348 9.33 0.90 -1.60
CA ARG A 348 10.52 0.34 -0.96
C ARG A 348 11.76 0.38 -1.85
N GLY A 349 11.60 0.61 -3.15
CA GLY A 349 12.69 0.66 -4.12
C GLY A 349 13.23 -0.71 -4.58
N ASP A 350 12.74 -1.78 -4.01
CA ASP A 350 13.22 -3.16 -4.20
C ASP A 350 12.59 -3.89 -5.39
N LEU A 351 11.38 -3.49 -5.79
CA LEU A 351 10.60 -4.13 -6.85
C LEU A 351 9.98 -3.11 -7.82
N ILE A 352 9.64 -3.59 -9.01
CA ILE A 352 8.83 -2.92 -10.01
C ILE A 352 7.63 -3.84 -10.30
N ALA A 353 6.41 -3.33 -10.09
CA ALA A 353 5.17 -3.99 -10.54
C ALA A 353 4.92 -3.64 -12.01
N PHE A 354 4.32 -4.57 -12.76
CA PHE A 354 4.05 -4.39 -14.18
C PHE A 354 2.83 -5.18 -14.64
N THR A 355 2.29 -4.80 -15.78
CA THR A 355 1.36 -5.61 -16.57
C THR A 355 2.13 -6.37 -17.64
N LYS A 356 1.87 -7.68 -17.79
CA LYS A 356 2.42 -8.53 -18.83
C LYS A 356 1.29 -9.13 -19.66
N GLN A 357 1.36 -8.98 -20.97
CA GLN A 357 0.46 -9.64 -21.91
C GLN A 357 1.19 -10.76 -22.64
N SER A 358 0.71 -12.00 -22.50
CA SER A 358 1.25 -13.17 -23.16
C SER A 358 0.15 -14.22 -23.36
N GLY A 359 0.12 -14.88 -24.51
CA GLY A 359 -0.85 -15.93 -24.81
C GLY A 359 -2.32 -15.51 -24.73
N GLY A 360 -2.62 -14.22 -24.98
CA GLY A 360 -3.99 -13.66 -24.89
C GLY A 360 -4.46 -13.32 -23.48
N ASN A 361 -3.62 -13.52 -22.46
CA ASN A 361 -3.90 -13.19 -21.06
C ASN A 361 -3.10 -11.98 -20.60
N PHE A 362 -3.64 -11.29 -19.62
CA PHE A 362 -2.96 -10.18 -18.92
C PHE A 362 -2.66 -10.60 -17.49
N SER A 363 -1.45 -10.30 -17.05
CA SER A 363 -0.95 -10.68 -15.74
C SER A 363 -0.39 -9.47 -15.00
N ILE A 364 -0.58 -9.43 -13.68
CA ILE A 364 0.18 -8.54 -12.81
C ILE A 364 1.38 -9.32 -12.28
N GLY A 365 2.56 -8.75 -12.46
CA GLY A 365 3.82 -9.33 -12.02
C GLY A 365 4.71 -8.32 -11.31
N VAL A 366 5.79 -8.82 -10.72
CA VAL A 366 6.85 -8.02 -10.10
C VAL A 366 8.22 -8.54 -10.53
N MET A 367 9.21 -7.64 -10.59
CA MET A 367 10.62 -7.96 -10.81
C MET A 367 11.51 -6.99 -10.03
N ARG A 368 12.77 -7.34 -9.83
CA ARG A 368 13.75 -6.38 -9.30
C ARG A 368 14.11 -5.31 -10.33
N PRO A 369 14.65 -4.16 -9.91
CA PRO A 369 15.05 -3.07 -10.81
C PRO A 369 16.14 -3.43 -11.83
N ASP A 370 16.85 -4.53 -11.64
CA ASP A 370 17.81 -5.12 -12.58
C ASP A 370 17.16 -6.13 -13.55
N GLY A 371 15.84 -6.36 -13.43
CA GLY A 371 15.08 -7.34 -14.22
C GLY A 371 15.09 -8.75 -13.67
N SER A 372 15.90 -9.05 -12.65
CA SER A 372 15.93 -10.37 -12.04
C SER A 372 14.72 -10.67 -11.18
N GLY A 373 14.46 -11.95 -10.92
CA GLY A 373 13.40 -12.38 -10.01
C GLY A 373 11.99 -12.06 -10.51
N GLU A 374 11.79 -12.01 -11.84
CA GLU A 374 10.44 -11.88 -12.41
C GLU A 374 9.53 -12.99 -11.89
N ARG A 375 8.37 -12.59 -11.40
CA ARG A 375 7.31 -13.53 -11.02
C ARG A 375 5.93 -12.93 -11.27
N ILE A 376 5.02 -13.76 -11.74
CA ILE A 376 3.63 -13.43 -11.95
C ILE A 376 2.88 -13.66 -10.64
N LEU A 377 2.10 -12.69 -10.21
CA LEU A 377 1.26 -12.76 -9.01
C LEU A 377 -0.14 -13.26 -9.35
N THR A 378 -0.72 -12.77 -10.44
CA THR A 378 -2.06 -13.19 -10.89
C THR A 378 -2.20 -13.02 -12.40
N THR A 379 -3.05 -13.84 -13.01
CA THR A 379 -3.33 -13.85 -14.45
C THR A 379 -4.84 -13.85 -14.68
N GLY A 380 -5.30 -13.15 -15.72
CA GLY A 380 -6.70 -13.09 -16.11
C GLY A 380 -6.89 -12.64 -17.55
N PHE A 381 -8.15 -12.48 -17.95
CA PHE A 381 -8.50 -12.00 -19.29
C PHE A 381 -7.97 -10.57 -19.52
N LEU A 382 -8.16 -9.69 -18.55
CA LEU A 382 -7.62 -8.33 -18.52
C LEU A 382 -7.29 -7.96 -17.08
N ASN A 383 -6.02 -7.92 -16.72
CA ASN A 383 -5.50 -7.40 -15.44
C ASN A 383 -4.52 -6.28 -15.77
N GLU A 384 -4.79 -5.04 -15.33
CA GLU A 384 -3.97 -3.89 -15.68
C GLU A 384 -3.87 -2.86 -14.55
N GLY A 385 -2.97 -1.88 -14.75
CA GLY A 385 -2.86 -0.66 -13.95
C GLY A 385 -2.44 -0.91 -12.50
N PRO A 386 -1.32 -1.63 -12.25
CA PRO A 386 -0.87 -1.87 -10.88
C PRO A 386 -0.51 -0.56 -10.16
N THR A 387 -0.88 -0.47 -8.87
CA THR A 387 -0.46 0.58 -7.95
C THR A 387 -0.12 -0.04 -6.60
N TRP A 388 0.89 0.49 -5.94
CA TRP A 388 1.38 -0.04 -4.67
C TRP A 388 0.66 0.58 -3.47
N ALA A 389 0.38 -0.23 -2.45
CA ALA A 389 0.18 0.27 -1.10
C ALA A 389 1.47 0.94 -0.59
N PRO A 390 1.39 1.96 0.29
CA PRO A 390 2.57 2.73 0.71
C PRO A 390 3.63 1.89 1.44
N ASN A 391 3.25 0.76 2.05
CA ASN A 391 4.19 -0.17 2.68
C ASN A 391 4.89 -1.12 1.70
N GLY A 392 4.52 -1.10 0.40
CA GLY A 392 5.13 -1.93 -0.63
C GLY A 392 4.85 -3.43 -0.50
N ARG A 393 3.80 -3.84 0.23
CA ARG A 393 3.41 -5.25 0.42
C ARG A 393 2.21 -5.68 -0.39
N TYR A 394 1.40 -4.75 -0.82
CA TYR A 394 0.17 -5.00 -1.56
C TYR A 394 0.17 -4.19 -2.85
N ILE A 395 -0.45 -4.77 -3.88
CA ILE A 395 -0.67 -4.13 -5.18
C ILE A 395 -2.18 -4.11 -5.41
N MET A 396 -2.72 -2.95 -5.77
CA MET A 396 -4.07 -2.82 -6.30
C MET A 396 -3.99 -2.73 -7.83
N PHE A 397 -4.97 -3.32 -8.51
CA PHE A 397 -5.07 -3.34 -9.96
C PHE A 397 -6.55 -3.45 -10.35
N PHE A 398 -6.86 -3.27 -11.62
CA PHE A 398 -8.20 -3.58 -12.11
C PHE A 398 -8.22 -4.82 -12.97
N ARG A 399 -9.36 -5.51 -12.92
CA ARG A 399 -9.64 -6.74 -13.70
C ARG A 399 -10.96 -6.62 -14.43
N GLU A 400 -10.97 -6.97 -15.71
CA GLU A 400 -12.19 -7.23 -16.45
C GLU A 400 -12.29 -8.73 -16.79
N GLN A 401 -13.50 -9.29 -16.67
CA GLN A 401 -13.82 -10.67 -17.02
C GLN A 401 -14.51 -10.70 -18.40
N PRO A 402 -14.34 -11.76 -19.20
CA PRO A 402 -15.08 -11.94 -20.44
C PRO A 402 -16.59 -11.86 -20.17
N GLY A 403 -17.30 -10.96 -20.84
CA GLY A 403 -18.74 -10.77 -20.63
C GLY A 403 -19.15 -10.12 -19.31
N GLY A 404 -18.19 -9.72 -18.47
CA GLY A 404 -18.44 -9.19 -17.11
C GLY A 404 -18.97 -7.75 -17.04
N GLY A 405 -19.17 -7.10 -18.17
CA GLY A 405 -19.78 -5.76 -18.26
C GLY A 405 -18.82 -4.59 -18.00
N GLY A 406 -17.71 -4.79 -17.30
CA GLY A 406 -16.67 -3.78 -17.06
C GLY A 406 -15.68 -4.14 -15.95
N PRO A 407 -14.64 -3.30 -15.74
CA PRO A 407 -13.56 -3.57 -14.81
C PRO A 407 -13.99 -3.42 -13.34
N LYS A 408 -13.29 -4.15 -12.46
CA LYS A 408 -13.41 -4.06 -10.99
C LYS A 408 -12.02 -4.01 -10.36
N LEU A 409 -11.92 -3.40 -9.17
CA LEU A 409 -10.67 -3.31 -8.43
C LEU A 409 -10.41 -4.56 -7.60
N PHE A 410 -9.15 -4.95 -7.55
CA PHE A 410 -8.64 -6.05 -6.75
C PHE A 410 -7.35 -5.63 -6.04
N THR A 411 -7.09 -6.21 -4.88
CA THR A 411 -5.77 -6.17 -4.21
C THR A 411 -5.15 -7.55 -4.20
N ILE A 412 -3.83 -7.60 -4.25
CA ILE A 412 -3.06 -8.83 -4.12
C ILE A 412 -1.80 -8.56 -3.31
N ASP A 413 -1.42 -9.51 -2.45
CA ASP A 413 -0.16 -9.43 -1.72
C ASP A 413 1.02 -9.92 -2.57
N LEU A 414 2.25 -9.68 -2.10
CA LEU A 414 3.45 -10.13 -2.79
C LEU A 414 3.62 -11.65 -2.86
N THR A 415 2.86 -12.44 -2.10
CA THR A 415 2.87 -13.90 -2.20
C THR A 415 2.00 -14.39 -3.37
N GLY A 416 1.10 -13.56 -3.89
CA GLY A 416 0.10 -13.92 -4.90
C GLY A 416 -1.06 -14.77 -4.37
N ARG A 417 -1.18 -14.94 -3.05
CA ARG A 417 -2.18 -15.83 -2.41
C ARG A 417 -3.35 -15.08 -1.80
N ASN A 418 -3.12 -13.87 -1.30
CA ASN A 418 -4.17 -13.05 -0.71
C ASN A 418 -4.70 -12.06 -1.75
N GLU A 419 -5.44 -12.56 -2.73
CA GLU A 419 -6.15 -11.74 -3.71
C GLU A 419 -7.57 -11.48 -3.23
N GLN A 420 -8.01 -10.20 -3.22
CA GLN A 420 -9.32 -9.81 -2.75
C GLN A 420 -9.94 -8.71 -3.63
N PRO A 421 -11.27 -8.74 -3.87
CA PRO A 421 -11.97 -7.64 -4.51
C PRO A 421 -12.02 -6.42 -3.58
N VAL A 422 -11.94 -5.23 -4.17
CA VAL A 422 -12.22 -3.96 -3.49
C VAL A 422 -13.64 -3.53 -3.85
N PRO A 423 -14.52 -3.33 -2.87
CA PRO A 423 -15.90 -2.95 -3.15
C PRO A 423 -15.99 -1.56 -3.77
N THR A 424 -16.68 -1.46 -4.89
CA THR A 424 -17.03 -0.20 -5.57
C THR A 424 -18.48 -0.24 -6.01
N PRO A 425 -19.23 0.89 -6.02
CA PRO A 425 -20.64 0.89 -6.38
C PRO A 425 -20.88 0.56 -7.85
N ASN A 426 -19.95 0.96 -8.73
CA ASN A 426 -20.01 0.74 -10.17
C ASN A 426 -18.77 -0.04 -10.63
N PHE A 427 -18.55 -0.12 -11.93
CA PHE A 427 -17.27 -0.56 -12.48
C PHE A 427 -16.18 0.45 -12.15
N ALA A 428 -14.93 -0.02 -12.04
CA ALA A 428 -13.81 0.80 -11.59
C ALA A 428 -12.51 0.39 -12.27
N SER A 429 -11.78 1.38 -12.78
CA SER A 429 -10.48 1.20 -13.44
C SER A 429 -9.45 2.21 -12.95
N ASP A 430 -8.21 2.08 -13.40
CA ASP A 430 -7.09 3.01 -13.17
C ASP A 430 -6.87 3.40 -11.69
N PRO A 431 -6.79 2.46 -10.74
CA PRO A 431 -6.60 2.81 -9.34
C PRO A 431 -5.25 3.48 -9.11
N ALA A 432 -5.23 4.39 -8.15
CA ALA A 432 -4.00 4.90 -7.55
C ALA A 432 -4.15 4.92 -6.04
N TRP A 433 -3.21 4.32 -5.34
CA TRP A 433 -3.16 4.27 -3.89
C TRP A 433 -2.44 5.50 -3.37
N SER A 434 -2.96 6.14 -2.32
CA SER A 434 -2.33 7.31 -1.70
C SER A 434 -1.10 6.91 -0.87
N PRO A 435 -0.20 7.85 -0.55
CA PRO A 435 0.64 7.75 0.63
C PRO A 435 -0.20 7.55 1.91
N LEU A 436 0.45 7.24 3.04
CA LEU A 436 -0.20 7.35 4.35
C LEU A 436 -0.69 8.79 4.54
N LEU A 437 -1.82 8.95 5.20
CA LEU A 437 -2.38 10.27 5.50
C LEU A 437 -1.70 10.81 6.77
N ASP A 438 -1.10 12.00 6.67
CA ASP A 438 -0.52 12.71 7.83
C ASP A 438 -1.60 13.32 8.75
#